data_a8bf5bd13e1d7b8a4c344a7a4e9b6986
#
_entry.id   a8bf5bd13e1d7b8a4c344a7a4e9b6986
#
_cell.length_a   1.000
_cell.length_b   1.000
_cell.length_c   1.000
_cell.angle_alpha   90.00
_cell.angle_beta   90.00
_cell.angle_gamma   90.00
#
_symmetry.space_group_name_H-M   'P 1'
#
loop_
_entity.id
_entity.type
_entity.pdbx_description
1 polymer ?
#
loop_
_entity_poly.entity_id
_entity_poly.type
_entity_poly.pdbx_seq_one_letter_code
_entity_poly.pdbx_strand_id
1 'polypeptide(L)'
;TLALKLSGIDRDFRVTDGGPGYIEKDPQTGEPTGILRSCTRYIKSQEPGRKATAQDRYERLLTLLRDYSSVGITSICDGDASQGNLDLYGRMLDRGEMPVRVAAQYHVDTIGPIEQIEGSIRKVGQHPLRQGGPMLKVIGVKVYLDGGMLTGSAYMSRPWGVSEVYAIDDPNYRGVLFIPKDRLLAMVRAATESGLQFTAHTVGDGAVETLVDVYDELSRTMPIRDMRHCITHSNFMSPETVKKVAELKVIPLVQPAWLYLDTRTLVGHFGYDRLRWFQPLMSLLDAGAVVAGGSDHMQKVGSLRSINPYDPFLGIWTTLTRQAKWYEGRLHPQEALTREQAIRLYTINCAKALFLDKEVGSLEKGKLADFIVLDTDLLTCPVDVIREVKVLRTYSDGRLVFKR
;
A
#
# COMPACT_ATOMS: atom_id res chain seq x y z
N THR A 1 -23.56 14.66 16.27
CA THR A 1 -23.88 15.13 14.91
C THR A 1 -25.13 14.45 14.35
N LEU A 2 -25.76 15.03 13.32
CA LEU A 2 -26.95 14.45 12.68
C LEU A 2 -26.67 13.05 12.11
N ALA A 3 -25.50 12.86 11.49
CA ALA A 3 -25.09 11.56 10.94
C ALA A 3 -25.06 10.46 11.99
N LEU A 4 -24.57 10.75 13.20
CA LEU A 4 -24.56 9.78 14.31
C LEU A 4 -25.98 9.43 14.75
N LYS A 5 -26.85 10.42 14.91
CA LYS A 5 -28.26 10.19 15.29
C LYS A 5 -28.99 9.34 14.25
N LEU A 6 -28.83 9.65 12.97
CA LEU A 6 -29.43 8.87 11.87
C LEU A 6 -28.88 7.44 11.78
N SER A 7 -27.68 7.22 12.28
CA SER A 7 -27.03 5.90 12.34
C SER A 7 -27.38 5.11 13.63
N GLY A 8 -28.11 5.73 14.58
CA GLY A 8 -28.42 5.11 15.87
C GLY A 8 -27.24 5.06 16.84
N ILE A 9 -26.31 6.01 16.69
CA ILE A 9 -25.11 6.12 17.52
C ILE A 9 -25.35 7.20 18.58
N ASP A 10 -25.48 6.76 19.83
CA ASP A 10 -25.72 7.58 21.01
C ASP A 10 -24.71 7.23 22.13
N ARG A 11 -24.99 7.73 23.35
CA ARG A 11 -24.16 7.46 24.54
C ARG A 11 -24.05 5.98 24.88
N ASP A 12 -25.05 5.18 24.56
CA ASP A 12 -25.12 3.76 24.94
C ASP A 12 -24.57 2.83 23.86
N PHE A 13 -24.34 3.37 22.65
CA PHE A 13 -23.80 2.61 21.55
C PHE A 13 -22.42 2.00 21.87
N ARG A 14 -22.22 0.74 21.47
CA ARG A 14 -20.95 0.00 21.57
C ARG A 14 -20.57 -0.62 20.24
N VAL A 15 -19.27 -0.72 19.99
CA VAL A 15 -18.71 -1.52 18.89
C VAL A 15 -18.77 -2.98 19.31
N THR A 16 -19.61 -3.80 18.64
CA THR A 16 -19.92 -5.17 19.06
C THR A 16 -19.67 -6.22 17.99
N ASP A 17 -19.22 -5.81 16.80
CA ASP A 17 -18.98 -6.70 15.67
C ASP A 17 -17.60 -7.39 15.68
N GLY A 18 -16.80 -7.14 16.73
CA GLY A 18 -15.43 -7.65 16.85
C GLY A 18 -14.42 -6.96 15.96
N GLY A 19 -14.85 -5.95 15.19
CA GLY A 19 -13.96 -5.14 14.37
C GLY A 19 -13.23 -4.05 15.16
N PRO A 20 -12.20 -3.44 14.56
CA PRO A 20 -11.38 -2.45 15.22
C PRO A 20 -12.11 -1.14 15.49
N GLY A 21 -11.54 -0.37 16.42
CA GLY A 21 -11.91 1.02 16.66
C GLY A 21 -12.95 1.23 17.76
N TYR A 22 -13.21 2.50 18.00
CA TYR A 22 -14.16 2.96 19.03
C TYR A 22 -14.76 4.31 18.65
N ILE A 23 -15.88 4.66 19.30
CA ILE A 23 -16.50 5.97 19.22
C ILE A 23 -16.03 6.79 20.43
N GLU A 24 -15.41 7.92 20.14
CA GLU A 24 -14.96 8.84 21.17
C GLU A 24 -16.17 9.49 21.84
N LYS A 25 -16.17 9.54 23.16
CA LYS A 25 -17.26 10.09 23.96
C LYS A 25 -16.74 11.15 24.91
N ASP A 26 -17.53 12.18 25.09
CA ASP A 26 -17.28 13.19 26.11
C ASP A 26 -17.25 12.54 27.51
N PRO A 27 -16.20 12.74 28.30
CA PRO A 27 -16.03 12.05 29.58
C PRO A 27 -17.02 12.50 30.64
N GLN A 28 -17.65 13.66 30.50
CA GLN A 28 -18.62 14.19 31.47
C GLN A 28 -20.05 13.76 31.16
N THR A 29 -20.42 13.76 29.88
CA THR A 29 -21.79 13.49 29.44
C THR A 29 -21.99 12.08 28.90
N GLY A 30 -20.93 11.42 28.47
CA GLY A 30 -20.96 10.14 27.75
C GLY A 30 -21.45 10.24 26.31
N GLU A 31 -21.80 11.43 25.82
CA GLU A 31 -22.28 11.65 24.45
C GLU A 31 -21.13 11.52 23.44
N PRO A 32 -21.37 10.96 22.25
CA PRO A 32 -20.38 10.90 21.18
C PRO A 32 -19.89 12.30 20.76
N THR A 33 -18.57 12.52 20.75
CA THR A 33 -17.96 13.78 20.34
C THR A 33 -18.12 14.04 18.84
N GLY A 34 -18.32 12.99 18.05
CA GLY A 34 -18.35 13.05 16.58
C GLY A 34 -17.14 12.36 15.94
N ILE A 35 -16.18 11.97 16.74
CA ILE A 35 -14.97 11.27 16.28
C ILE A 35 -15.18 9.76 16.34
N LEU A 36 -14.96 9.09 15.21
CA LEU A 36 -15.00 7.64 15.06
C LEU A 36 -13.59 7.15 14.72
N ARG A 37 -12.94 6.49 15.66
CA ARG A 37 -11.62 5.90 15.45
C ARG A 37 -11.77 4.54 14.80
N SER A 38 -11.44 4.41 13.51
CA SER A 38 -11.47 3.15 12.73
C SER A 38 -12.79 2.38 12.77
N CYS A 39 -13.93 3.06 12.98
CA CYS A 39 -15.26 2.44 13.05
C CYS A 39 -16.34 3.20 12.27
N THR A 40 -15.98 3.89 11.21
CA THR A 40 -16.91 4.62 10.31
C THR A 40 -17.91 3.69 9.60
N ARG A 41 -17.68 2.38 9.60
CA ARG A 41 -18.58 1.34 9.08
C ARG A 41 -19.98 1.34 9.72
N TYR A 42 -20.12 1.94 10.89
CA TYR A 42 -21.42 2.09 11.55
C TYR A 42 -22.24 3.29 11.06
N ILE A 43 -21.64 4.17 10.25
CA ILE A 43 -22.35 5.32 9.70
C ILE A 43 -23.24 4.86 8.53
N LYS A 44 -24.54 5.04 8.69
CA LYS A 44 -25.54 4.83 7.64
C LYS A 44 -25.59 6.06 6.74
N SER A 45 -24.98 5.97 5.57
CA SER A 45 -25.05 7.02 4.56
C SER A 45 -25.75 6.50 3.31
N GLN A 46 -26.55 7.34 2.66
CA GLN A 46 -27.03 7.08 1.31
C GLN A 46 -26.14 7.83 0.33
N GLU A 47 -25.54 7.12 -0.62
CA GLU A 47 -24.83 7.75 -1.71
C GLU A 47 -25.85 8.45 -2.64
N PRO A 48 -25.76 9.78 -2.83
CA PRO A 48 -26.61 10.48 -3.77
C PRO A 48 -26.18 10.12 -5.20
N GLY A 49 -27.15 9.84 -6.07
CA GLY A 49 -26.93 9.68 -7.49
C GLY A 49 -27.23 8.30 -8.05
N ARG A 50 -26.99 8.13 -9.35
CA ARG A 50 -27.18 6.86 -10.06
C ARG A 50 -26.12 5.84 -9.63
N LYS A 51 -26.54 4.65 -9.24
CA LYS A 51 -25.62 3.54 -8.99
C LYS A 51 -24.87 3.17 -10.29
N ALA A 52 -23.55 3.02 -10.18
CA ALA A 52 -22.72 2.61 -11.30
C ALA A 52 -23.11 1.19 -11.78
N THR A 53 -23.36 1.03 -13.08
CA THR A 53 -23.60 -0.27 -13.72
C THR A 53 -22.27 -1.06 -13.82
N ALA A 54 -22.36 -2.35 -14.16
CA ALA A 54 -21.18 -3.16 -14.45
C ALA A 54 -20.37 -2.60 -15.65
N GLN A 55 -21.06 -2.01 -16.62
CA GLN A 55 -20.43 -1.37 -17.78
C GLN A 55 -19.71 -0.07 -17.39
N ASP A 56 -20.33 0.79 -16.57
CA ASP A 56 -19.68 2.00 -16.05
C ASP A 56 -18.37 1.66 -15.29
N ARG A 57 -18.39 0.61 -14.47
CA ARG A 57 -17.20 0.16 -13.72
C ARG A 57 -16.11 -0.34 -14.64
N TYR A 58 -16.49 -1.13 -15.66
CA TYR A 58 -15.56 -1.63 -16.67
C TYR A 58 -14.86 -0.48 -17.42
N GLU A 59 -15.62 0.47 -17.94
CA GLU A 59 -15.10 1.59 -18.72
C GLU A 59 -14.21 2.52 -17.88
N ARG A 60 -14.61 2.78 -16.64
CA ARG A 60 -13.81 3.58 -15.70
C ARG A 60 -12.48 2.92 -15.36
N LEU A 61 -12.52 1.59 -15.08
CA LEU A 61 -11.30 0.85 -14.78
C LEU A 61 -10.37 0.79 -16.00
N LEU A 62 -10.89 0.51 -17.17
CA LEU A 62 -10.12 0.50 -18.42
C LEU A 62 -9.48 1.88 -18.71
N THR A 63 -10.25 2.96 -18.49
CA THR A 63 -9.73 4.33 -18.62
C THR A 63 -8.58 4.58 -17.65
N LEU A 64 -8.70 4.14 -16.40
CA LEU A 64 -7.65 4.28 -15.39
C LEU A 64 -6.39 3.48 -15.78
N LEU A 65 -6.55 2.23 -16.23
CA LEU A 65 -5.41 1.41 -16.65
C LEU A 65 -4.69 2.00 -17.88
N ARG A 66 -5.42 2.62 -18.80
CA ARG A 66 -4.84 3.37 -19.93
C ARG A 66 -4.09 4.61 -19.46
N ASP A 67 -4.63 5.31 -18.48
CA ASP A 67 -3.97 6.47 -17.88
C ASP A 67 -2.67 6.06 -17.15
N TYR A 68 -2.64 4.90 -16.49
CA TYR A 68 -1.39 4.33 -15.94
C TYR A 68 -0.34 4.08 -17.04
N SER A 69 -0.76 3.56 -18.20
CA SER A 69 0.16 3.37 -19.32
C SER A 69 0.72 4.70 -19.84
N SER A 70 -0.02 5.81 -19.71
CA SER A 70 0.43 7.15 -20.15
C SER A 70 1.62 7.70 -19.36
N VAL A 71 1.84 7.19 -18.15
CA VAL A 71 2.98 7.51 -17.29
C VAL A 71 3.99 6.35 -17.21
N GLY A 72 3.89 5.37 -18.12
CA GLY A 72 4.88 4.29 -18.28
C GLY A 72 4.69 3.09 -17.38
N ILE A 73 3.56 2.97 -16.68
CA ILE A 73 3.27 1.80 -15.85
C ILE A 73 2.81 0.65 -16.77
N THR A 74 3.53 -0.47 -16.74
CA THR A 74 3.22 -1.70 -17.49
C THR A 74 2.67 -2.81 -16.61
N SER A 75 2.88 -2.72 -15.30
CA SER A 75 2.40 -3.71 -14.32
C SER A 75 1.98 -3.03 -13.02
N ILE A 76 0.92 -3.55 -12.40
CA ILE A 76 0.45 -3.08 -11.09
C ILE A 76 0.24 -4.24 -10.12
N CYS A 77 0.34 -3.93 -8.84
CA CYS A 77 -0.27 -4.72 -7.78
C CYS A 77 -1.63 -4.10 -7.44
N ASP A 78 -2.73 -4.85 -7.64
CA ASP A 78 -3.99 -4.49 -6.97
C ASP A 78 -3.90 -5.04 -5.54
N GLY A 79 -3.56 -4.16 -4.62
CA GLY A 79 -3.26 -4.51 -3.22
C GLY A 79 -4.51 -4.71 -2.35
N ASP A 80 -5.72 -4.64 -2.92
CA ASP A 80 -6.98 -4.77 -2.17
C ASP A 80 -8.10 -5.33 -3.07
N ALA A 81 -7.75 -6.30 -3.91
CA ALA A 81 -8.63 -6.84 -4.94
C ALA A 81 -9.81 -7.61 -4.33
N SER A 82 -11.01 -7.30 -4.79
CA SER A 82 -12.21 -8.09 -4.55
C SER A 82 -12.50 -9.05 -5.71
N GLN A 83 -13.40 -10.02 -5.52
CA GLN A 83 -13.87 -10.87 -6.62
C GLN A 83 -14.40 -10.02 -7.80
N GLY A 84 -15.15 -8.95 -7.50
CA GLY A 84 -15.68 -8.06 -8.55
C GLY A 84 -14.57 -7.34 -9.34
N ASN A 85 -13.44 -7.00 -8.73
CA ASN A 85 -12.27 -6.48 -9.45
C ASN A 85 -11.66 -7.56 -10.36
N LEU A 86 -11.48 -8.78 -9.84
CA LEU A 86 -10.93 -9.90 -10.62
C LEU A 86 -11.82 -10.24 -11.83
N ASP A 87 -13.15 -10.22 -11.67
CA ASP A 87 -14.08 -10.44 -12.77
C ASP A 87 -13.96 -9.37 -13.86
N LEU A 88 -13.74 -8.09 -13.46
CA LEU A 88 -13.53 -7.01 -14.42
C LEU A 88 -12.20 -7.18 -15.18
N TYR A 89 -11.12 -7.52 -14.48
CA TYR A 89 -9.82 -7.80 -15.10
C TYR A 89 -9.91 -9.01 -16.03
N GLY A 90 -10.58 -10.09 -15.62
CA GLY A 90 -10.81 -11.28 -16.44
C GLY A 90 -11.50 -10.93 -17.75
N ARG A 91 -12.60 -10.16 -17.69
CA ARG A 91 -13.31 -9.68 -18.89
C ARG A 91 -12.43 -8.82 -19.81
N MET A 92 -11.56 -7.98 -19.27
CA MET A 92 -10.60 -7.19 -20.06
C MET A 92 -9.56 -8.08 -20.72
N LEU A 93 -9.08 -9.11 -20.00
CA LEU A 93 -8.14 -10.09 -20.53
C LEU A 93 -8.76 -10.87 -21.70
N ASP A 94 -9.96 -11.40 -21.54
CA ASP A 94 -10.69 -12.15 -22.55
C ASP A 94 -10.93 -11.34 -23.83
N ARG A 95 -11.10 -10.02 -23.71
CA ARG A 95 -11.26 -9.09 -24.82
C ARG A 95 -9.95 -8.59 -25.43
N GLY A 96 -8.79 -8.95 -24.83
CA GLY A 96 -7.49 -8.43 -25.24
C GLY A 96 -7.30 -6.94 -25.00
N GLU A 97 -8.08 -6.35 -24.07
CA GLU A 97 -8.11 -4.90 -23.83
C GLU A 97 -7.22 -4.46 -22.63
N MET A 98 -6.61 -5.40 -21.90
CA MET A 98 -5.74 -5.06 -20.75
C MET A 98 -4.46 -4.33 -21.24
N PRO A 99 -4.25 -3.06 -20.82
CA PRO A 99 -3.04 -2.33 -21.21
C PRO A 99 -1.87 -2.56 -20.24
N VAL A 100 -2.16 -3.03 -19.03
CA VAL A 100 -1.17 -3.29 -17.97
C VAL A 100 -1.39 -4.68 -17.35
N ARG A 101 -0.34 -5.28 -16.83
CA ARG A 101 -0.41 -6.53 -16.07
C ARG A 101 -0.96 -6.27 -14.68
N VAL A 102 -1.72 -7.20 -14.15
CA VAL A 102 -2.28 -7.13 -12.80
C VAL A 102 -1.89 -8.35 -12.00
N ALA A 103 -1.12 -8.14 -10.93
CA ALA A 103 -0.93 -9.12 -9.87
C ALA A 103 -1.79 -8.71 -8.67
N ALA A 104 -2.76 -9.53 -8.32
CA ALA A 104 -3.75 -9.18 -7.31
C ALA A 104 -3.43 -9.81 -5.95
N GLN A 105 -3.51 -9.02 -4.88
CA GLN A 105 -3.59 -9.47 -3.51
C GLN A 105 -5.05 -9.38 -3.06
N TYR A 106 -5.65 -10.52 -2.76
CA TYR A 106 -7.08 -10.61 -2.48
C TYR A 106 -7.39 -10.07 -1.08
N HIS A 107 -8.36 -9.19 -0.99
CA HIS A 107 -8.84 -8.67 0.30
C HIS A 107 -9.44 -9.79 1.16
N VAL A 108 -9.02 -9.85 2.43
CA VAL A 108 -9.61 -10.76 3.42
C VAL A 108 -10.18 -9.95 4.57
N ASP A 109 -11.49 -10.09 4.79
CA ASP A 109 -12.15 -9.54 5.96
C ASP A 109 -11.62 -10.22 7.23
N THR A 110 -11.26 -9.43 8.22
CA THR A 110 -10.64 -9.89 9.47
C THR A 110 -11.59 -9.86 10.67
N ILE A 111 -12.88 -9.52 10.41
CA ILE A 111 -13.93 -9.51 11.42
C ILE A 111 -14.59 -10.90 11.50
N GLY A 112 -14.76 -11.43 12.70
CA GLY A 112 -15.41 -12.72 12.94
C GLY A 112 -14.50 -13.83 13.49
N PRO A 113 -14.94 -15.08 13.55
CA PRO A 113 -14.18 -16.22 14.05
C PRO A 113 -12.92 -16.50 13.22
N ILE A 114 -11.81 -16.82 13.86
CA ILE A 114 -10.53 -17.02 13.18
C ILE A 114 -10.57 -18.19 12.19
N GLU A 115 -11.34 -19.24 12.50
CA GLU A 115 -11.48 -20.40 11.62
C GLU A 115 -12.14 -20.05 10.29
N GLN A 116 -13.08 -19.12 10.29
CA GLN A 116 -13.72 -18.63 9.07
C GLN A 116 -12.76 -17.77 8.23
N ILE A 117 -11.94 -16.95 8.89
CA ILE A 117 -10.93 -16.13 8.23
C ILE A 117 -9.86 -17.01 7.58
N GLU A 118 -9.35 -17.99 8.31
CA GLU A 118 -8.41 -18.99 7.76
C GLU A 118 -9.04 -19.77 6.58
N GLY A 119 -10.31 -20.17 6.71
CA GLY A 119 -11.07 -20.82 5.64
C GLY A 119 -11.15 -19.94 4.38
N SER A 120 -11.38 -18.64 4.56
CA SER A 120 -11.39 -17.66 3.45
C SER A 120 -10.01 -17.54 2.80
N ILE A 121 -8.93 -17.50 3.57
CA ILE A 121 -7.55 -17.46 3.07
C ILE A 121 -7.26 -18.74 2.26
N ARG A 122 -7.58 -19.94 2.79
CA ARG A 122 -7.39 -21.22 2.08
C ARG A 122 -8.18 -21.27 0.77
N LYS A 123 -9.39 -20.68 0.75
CA LYS A 123 -10.18 -20.57 -0.48
C LYS A 123 -9.49 -19.71 -1.54
N VAL A 124 -8.86 -18.60 -1.16
CA VAL A 124 -8.03 -17.81 -2.09
C VAL A 124 -6.86 -18.62 -2.65
N GLY A 125 -6.26 -19.50 -1.84
CA GLY A 125 -5.22 -20.43 -2.30
C GLY A 125 -5.67 -21.38 -3.44
N GLN A 126 -6.98 -21.63 -3.53
CA GLN A 126 -7.61 -22.48 -4.57
C GLN A 126 -8.21 -21.65 -5.73
N HIS A 127 -8.06 -20.32 -5.72
CA HIS A 127 -8.66 -19.45 -6.76
C HIS A 127 -8.08 -19.79 -8.15
N PRO A 128 -8.88 -19.88 -9.23
CA PRO A 128 -8.41 -20.23 -10.58
C PRO A 128 -7.26 -19.33 -11.08
N LEU A 129 -7.30 -18.04 -10.79
CA LEU A 129 -6.25 -17.09 -11.17
C LEU A 129 -4.92 -17.28 -10.41
N ARG A 130 -4.81 -18.24 -9.48
CA ARG A 130 -3.50 -18.68 -8.93
C ARG A 130 -2.61 -19.30 -10.02
N GLN A 131 -3.24 -19.93 -11.00
CA GLN A 131 -2.59 -20.48 -12.20
C GLN A 131 -2.67 -19.53 -13.40
N GLY A 132 -3.03 -18.25 -13.15
CA GLY A 132 -3.11 -17.23 -14.18
C GLY A 132 -1.75 -16.93 -14.82
N GLY A 133 -1.80 -16.42 -16.06
CA GLY A 133 -0.59 -16.01 -16.79
C GLY A 133 -0.03 -14.66 -16.28
N PRO A 134 1.05 -14.18 -16.91
CA PRO A 134 1.73 -12.94 -16.49
C PRO A 134 0.86 -11.68 -16.65
N MET A 135 -0.24 -11.73 -17.41
CA MET A 135 -1.14 -10.58 -17.55
C MET A 135 -2.11 -10.41 -16.38
N LEU A 136 -2.59 -11.53 -15.80
CA LEU A 136 -3.51 -11.48 -14.65
C LEU A 136 -3.27 -12.68 -13.74
N LYS A 137 -3.02 -12.44 -12.47
CA LYS A 137 -2.74 -13.48 -11.48
C LYS A 137 -3.12 -13.04 -10.08
N VAL A 138 -3.68 -13.95 -9.28
CA VAL A 138 -3.78 -13.78 -7.82
C VAL A 138 -2.50 -14.28 -7.19
N ILE A 139 -1.78 -13.43 -6.46
CA ILE A 139 -0.48 -13.76 -5.86
C ILE A 139 -0.54 -13.94 -4.36
N GLY A 140 -1.52 -13.34 -3.68
CA GLY A 140 -1.55 -13.34 -2.24
C GLY A 140 -2.85 -12.81 -1.66
N VAL A 141 -2.80 -12.55 -0.36
CA VAL A 141 -3.89 -11.95 0.41
C VAL A 141 -3.44 -10.68 1.11
N LYS A 142 -4.40 -9.76 1.30
CA LYS A 142 -4.21 -8.47 1.97
C LYS A 142 -5.18 -8.31 3.13
N VAL A 143 -4.65 -7.79 4.23
CA VAL A 143 -5.43 -7.36 5.41
C VAL A 143 -5.03 -5.96 5.84
N TYR A 144 -5.74 -5.39 6.81
CA TYR A 144 -5.41 -4.11 7.44
C TYR A 144 -5.04 -4.36 8.90
N LEU A 145 -3.83 -3.94 9.30
CA LEU A 145 -3.32 -4.15 10.65
C LEU A 145 -3.41 -2.90 11.52
N ASP A 146 -3.34 -1.71 10.92
CA ASP A 146 -3.52 -0.43 11.62
C ASP A 146 -4.21 0.61 10.72
N GLY A 147 -4.33 1.83 11.24
CA GLY A 147 -4.90 2.94 10.49
C GLY A 147 -3.85 3.86 9.88
N GLY A 148 -4.31 4.98 9.30
CA GLY A 148 -3.47 5.92 8.56
C GLY A 148 -2.74 6.93 9.44
N MET A 149 -1.61 7.45 8.94
CA MET A 149 -0.83 8.49 9.62
C MET A 149 -1.53 9.85 9.61
N LEU A 150 -2.24 10.21 8.54
CA LEU A 150 -2.96 11.50 8.46
C LEU A 150 -4.33 11.48 9.17
N THR A 151 -4.79 10.31 9.60
CA THR A 151 -6.02 10.15 10.40
C THR A 151 -5.73 10.01 11.89
N GLY A 152 -4.47 10.07 12.31
CA GLY A 152 -4.06 9.90 13.70
C GLY A 152 -4.32 8.48 14.23
N SER A 153 -4.40 7.45 13.39
CA SER A 153 -4.78 6.10 13.79
C SER A 153 -3.73 5.02 13.48
N ALA A 154 -2.61 5.36 12.85
CA ALA A 154 -1.47 4.46 12.73
C ALA A 154 -0.97 4.00 14.10
N TYR A 155 -0.74 2.70 14.26
CA TYR A 155 -0.33 2.14 15.54
C TYR A 155 1.18 2.29 15.76
N MET A 156 1.54 3.18 16.69
CA MET A 156 2.91 3.58 16.97
C MET A 156 3.49 2.85 18.18
N SER A 157 4.77 2.57 18.17
CA SER A 157 5.52 2.02 19.31
C SER A 157 5.62 2.99 20.48
N ARG A 158 5.62 4.29 20.19
CA ARG A 158 5.59 5.39 21.17
C ARG A 158 4.32 6.22 20.99
N PRO A 159 3.78 6.86 22.06
CA PRO A 159 2.59 7.69 21.97
C PRO A 159 2.69 8.74 20.85
N TRP A 160 1.56 9.03 20.24
CA TRP A 160 1.41 10.12 19.26
C TRP A 160 1.74 11.48 19.86
N GLY A 161 1.33 11.69 21.10
CA GLY A 161 1.28 13.00 21.74
C GLY A 161 -0.09 13.66 21.52
N VAL A 162 -0.40 14.65 22.35
CA VAL A 162 -1.62 15.46 22.24
C VAL A 162 -1.58 16.25 20.94
N SER A 163 -2.71 16.33 20.23
CA SER A 163 -2.79 16.99 18.95
C SER A 163 -4.21 17.44 18.61
N GLU A 164 -4.41 18.75 18.47
CA GLU A 164 -5.68 19.30 17.98
C GLU A 164 -5.95 18.88 16.52
N VAL A 165 -4.90 18.82 15.69
CA VAL A 165 -5.03 18.44 14.26
C VAL A 165 -5.59 17.04 14.10
N TYR A 166 -5.18 16.11 14.97
CA TYR A 166 -5.64 14.71 14.95
C TYR A 166 -6.73 14.44 15.98
N ALA A 167 -7.19 15.46 16.70
CA ALA A 167 -8.12 15.35 17.82
C ALA A 167 -7.70 14.26 18.80
N ILE A 168 -6.44 14.32 19.27
CA ILE A 168 -5.88 13.40 20.25
C ILE A 168 -5.66 14.16 21.56
N ASP A 169 -6.42 13.81 22.59
CA ASP A 169 -6.34 14.39 23.93
C ASP A 169 -5.61 13.50 24.93
N ASP A 170 -5.58 12.18 24.69
CA ASP A 170 -4.85 11.23 25.52
C ASP A 170 -3.34 11.26 25.17
N PRO A 171 -2.47 11.69 26.11
CA PRO A 171 -1.03 11.74 25.88
C PRO A 171 -0.40 10.35 25.69
N ASN A 172 -1.08 9.27 26.06
CA ASN A 172 -0.60 7.88 25.92
C ASN A 172 -1.16 7.18 24.67
N TYR A 173 -1.99 7.85 23.88
CA TYR A 173 -2.58 7.29 22.68
C TYR A 173 -1.51 6.86 21.66
N ARG A 174 -1.62 5.63 21.19
CA ARG A 174 -0.68 5.04 20.22
C ARG A 174 -1.27 4.71 18.86
N GLY A 175 -2.50 5.06 18.57
CA GLY A 175 -3.22 4.59 17.40
C GLY A 175 -4.04 3.33 17.68
N VAL A 176 -4.42 2.62 16.62
CA VAL A 176 -5.31 1.45 16.71
C VAL A 176 -4.68 0.26 15.99
N LEU A 177 -4.37 -0.79 16.74
CA LEU A 177 -4.00 -2.10 16.18
C LEU A 177 -5.29 -2.88 15.90
N PHE A 178 -5.51 -3.30 14.64
CA PHE A 178 -6.77 -3.92 14.22
C PHE A 178 -6.84 -5.42 14.49
N ILE A 179 -5.70 -6.09 14.43
CA ILE A 179 -5.61 -7.54 14.55
C ILE A 179 -4.64 -7.88 15.69
N PRO A 180 -5.07 -8.57 16.74
CA PRO A 180 -4.18 -9.10 17.76
C PRO A 180 -3.13 -10.05 17.17
N LYS A 181 -1.94 -10.08 17.77
CA LYS A 181 -0.76 -10.81 17.24
C LYS A 181 -1.03 -12.30 17.02
N ASP A 182 -1.73 -12.96 17.92
CA ASP A 182 -2.09 -14.38 17.83
C ASP A 182 -2.98 -14.69 16.63
N ARG A 183 -3.98 -13.85 16.40
CA ARG A 183 -4.84 -13.95 15.20
C ARG A 183 -4.07 -13.68 13.92
N LEU A 184 -3.19 -12.66 13.92
CA LEU A 184 -2.34 -12.35 12.78
C LEU A 184 -1.42 -13.51 12.44
N LEU A 185 -0.83 -14.18 13.44
CA LEU A 185 0.01 -15.37 13.25
C LEU A 185 -0.77 -16.52 12.59
N ALA A 186 -2.00 -16.78 13.04
CA ALA A 186 -2.86 -17.80 12.42
C ALA A 186 -3.16 -17.49 10.94
N MET A 187 -3.45 -16.24 10.63
CA MET A 187 -3.72 -15.78 9.26
C MET A 187 -2.49 -15.90 8.36
N VAL A 188 -1.31 -15.46 8.84
CA VAL A 188 -0.05 -15.57 8.07
C VAL A 188 0.31 -17.04 7.83
N ARG A 189 0.09 -17.90 8.84
CA ARG A 189 0.30 -19.36 8.72
C ARG A 189 -0.62 -19.94 7.64
N ALA A 190 -1.92 -19.66 7.69
CA ALA A 190 -2.88 -20.16 6.70
C ALA A 190 -2.54 -19.71 5.27
N ALA A 191 -2.07 -18.46 5.10
CA ALA A 191 -1.61 -17.96 3.81
C ALA A 191 -0.36 -18.70 3.33
N THR A 192 0.64 -18.88 4.19
CA THR A 192 1.89 -19.57 3.89
C THR A 192 1.64 -21.04 3.50
N GLU A 193 0.80 -21.75 4.27
CA GLU A 193 0.38 -23.14 3.97
C GLU A 193 -0.33 -23.26 2.63
N SER A 194 -1.05 -22.18 2.23
CA SER A 194 -1.77 -22.12 0.95
C SER A 194 -0.89 -21.64 -0.21
N GLY A 195 0.41 -21.43 0.00
CA GLY A 195 1.33 -20.90 -1.02
C GLY A 195 1.04 -19.47 -1.43
N LEU A 196 0.40 -18.67 -0.57
CA LEU A 196 0.02 -17.28 -0.82
C LEU A 196 1.03 -16.32 -0.19
N GLN A 197 1.38 -15.26 -0.93
CA GLN A 197 2.01 -14.08 -0.34
C GLN A 197 1.03 -13.46 0.66
N PHE A 198 1.53 -13.05 1.82
CA PHE A 198 0.75 -12.29 2.79
C PHE A 198 1.25 -10.87 2.86
N THR A 199 0.35 -9.93 2.98
CA THR A 199 0.67 -8.53 3.29
C THR A 199 -0.40 -7.91 4.18
N ALA A 200 0.01 -6.93 4.97
CA ALA A 200 -0.91 -6.10 5.75
C ALA A 200 -0.63 -4.61 5.49
N HIS A 201 -1.68 -3.81 5.52
CA HIS A 201 -1.54 -2.37 5.69
C HIS A 201 -0.90 -2.12 7.07
N THR A 202 0.26 -1.50 7.07
CA THR A 202 1.04 -1.20 8.27
C THR A 202 1.76 0.13 8.10
N VAL A 203 1.29 1.14 8.79
CA VAL A 203 1.81 2.51 8.71
C VAL A 203 2.71 2.83 9.89
N GLY A 204 2.22 2.62 11.11
CA GLY A 204 2.95 2.88 12.34
C GLY A 204 4.05 1.86 12.63
N ASP A 205 5.11 2.30 13.26
CA ASP A 205 6.25 1.44 13.64
C ASP A 205 5.83 0.27 14.57
N GLY A 206 4.84 0.46 15.44
CA GLY A 206 4.29 -0.60 16.27
C GLY A 206 3.56 -1.68 15.46
N ALA A 207 2.82 -1.29 14.40
CA ALA A 207 2.18 -2.25 13.50
C ALA A 207 3.21 -2.99 12.63
N VAL A 208 4.22 -2.28 12.11
CA VAL A 208 5.33 -2.88 11.35
C VAL A 208 6.06 -3.90 12.21
N GLU A 209 6.42 -3.55 13.45
CA GLU A 209 7.07 -4.45 14.40
C GLU A 209 6.22 -5.69 14.67
N THR A 210 4.90 -5.51 14.92
CA THR A 210 3.96 -6.62 15.16
C THR A 210 3.95 -7.61 13.98
N LEU A 211 3.88 -7.11 12.74
CA LEU A 211 3.87 -7.97 11.55
C LEU A 211 5.22 -8.66 11.33
N VAL A 212 6.33 -7.94 11.49
CA VAL A 212 7.68 -8.50 11.34
C VAL A 212 7.96 -9.56 12.41
N ASP A 213 7.50 -9.36 13.64
CA ASP A 213 7.63 -10.36 14.71
C ASP A 213 6.82 -11.62 14.42
N VAL A 214 5.64 -11.48 13.80
CA VAL A 214 4.85 -12.64 13.34
C VAL A 214 5.60 -13.40 12.23
N TYR A 215 6.19 -12.71 11.28
CA TYR A 215 7.02 -13.34 10.25
C TYR A 215 8.26 -14.05 10.84
N ASP A 216 8.94 -13.41 11.79
CA ASP A 216 10.08 -14.00 12.48
C ASP A 216 9.68 -15.26 13.25
N GLU A 217 8.59 -15.19 14.02
CA GLU A 217 8.06 -16.34 14.76
C GLU A 217 7.71 -17.50 13.83
N LEU A 218 7.01 -17.24 12.73
CA LEU A 218 6.64 -18.27 11.77
C LEU A 218 7.87 -18.86 11.06
N SER A 219 8.90 -18.04 10.79
CA SER A 219 10.13 -18.45 10.10
C SER A 219 10.89 -19.59 10.79
N ARG A 220 10.67 -19.75 12.11
CA ARG A 220 11.29 -20.81 12.93
C ARG A 220 10.68 -22.18 12.69
N THR A 221 9.47 -22.22 12.16
CA THR A 221 8.70 -23.45 11.93
C THR A 221 8.36 -23.70 10.47
N MET A 222 8.40 -22.67 9.62
CA MET A 222 8.04 -22.73 8.21
C MET A 222 9.00 -21.92 7.33
N PRO A 223 9.29 -22.38 6.09
CA PRO A 223 10.14 -21.64 5.16
C PRO A 223 9.37 -20.45 4.58
N ILE A 224 9.59 -19.22 5.08
CA ILE A 224 8.91 -18.02 4.59
C ILE A 224 9.73 -17.19 3.59
N ARG A 225 11.06 -17.38 3.52
CA ARG A 225 11.97 -16.52 2.75
C ARG A 225 11.67 -16.45 1.26
N ASP A 226 11.14 -17.52 0.68
CA ASP A 226 10.79 -17.58 -0.74
C ASP A 226 9.32 -17.23 -1.01
N MET A 227 8.54 -17.01 0.06
CA MET A 227 7.14 -16.59 -0.03
C MET A 227 6.98 -15.13 -0.44
N ARG A 228 8.07 -14.34 -0.38
CA ARG A 228 8.07 -12.91 -0.70
C ARG A 228 6.95 -12.15 0.01
N HIS A 229 6.71 -12.49 1.28
CA HIS A 229 5.75 -11.74 2.10
C HIS A 229 6.08 -10.25 2.09
N CYS A 230 5.07 -9.40 2.15
CA CYS A 230 5.23 -7.96 2.04
C CYS A 230 4.80 -7.23 3.31
N ILE A 231 5.23 -6.00 3.41
CA ILE A 231 4.72 -4.99 4.36
C ILE A 231 4.20 -3.83 3.52
N THR A 232 2.89 -3.64 3.46
CA THR A 232 2.33 -2.52 2.70
C THR A 232 2.45 -1.25 3.52
N HIS A 233 3.03 -0.23 2.92
CA HIS A 233 3.37 1.11 3.43
C HIS A 233 4.67 1.15 4.22
N SER A 234 4.80 0.46 5.36
CA SER A 234 6.00 0.49 6.21
C SER A 234 6.55 1.92 6.40
N ASN A 235 5.65 2.88 6.66
CA ASN A 235 6.03 4.30 6.69
C ASN A 235 6.97 4.62 7.84
N PHE A 236 6.66 4.13 9.04
CA PHE A 236 7.51 4.29 10.20
C PHE A 236 8.14 2.93 10.55
N MET A 237 9.42 2.93 10.80
CA MET A 237 10.18 1.72 11.13
C MET A 237 11.10 1.96 12.34
N SER A 238 11.83 0.93 12.76
CA SER A 238 12.95 1.02 13.69
C SER A 238 14.19 0.37 13.07
N PRO A 239 15.41 0.64 13.60
CA PRO A 239 16.62 -0.04 13.16
C PRO A 239 16.50 -1.57 13.23
N GLU A 240 15.84 -2.06 14.27
CA GLU A 240 15.63 -3.48 14.52
C GLU A 240 14.72 -4.11 13.48
N THR A 241 13.61 -3.42 13.14
CA THR A 241 12.69 -3.92 12.09
C THR A 241 13.31 -3.86 10.71
N VAL A 242 14.12 -2.84 10.39
CA VAL A 242 14.88 -2.76 9.13
C VAL A 242 15.80 -3.99 8.97
N LYS A 243 16.54 -4.36 10.01
CA LYS A 243 17.42 -5.52 10.02
C LYS A 243 16.64 -6.84 9.83
N LYS A 244 15.58 -7.06 10.62
CA LYS A 244 14.75 -8.27 10.52
C LYS A 244 14.09 -8.42 9.14
N VAL A 245 13.60 -7.33 8.55
CA VAL A 245 13.01 -7.32 7.20
C VAL A 245 13.99 -7.87 6.17
N ALA A 246 15.26 -7.44 6.22
CA ALA A 246 16.30 -7.94 5.33
C ALA A 246 16.62 -9.43 5.57
N GLU A 247 16.79 -9.83 6.84
CA GLU A 247 17.08 -11.22 7.24
C GLU A 247 15.97 -12.19 6.81
N LEU A 248 14.72 -11.78 6.93
CA LEU A 248 13.54 -12.57 6.57
C LEU A 248 13.20 -12.51 5.08
N LYS A 249 13.87 -11.65 4.30
CA LYS A 249 13.58 -11.35 2.89
C LYS A 249 12.14 -10.89 2.65
N VAL A 250 11.56 -10.20 3.62
CA VAL A 250 10.27 -9.54 3.48
C VAL A 250 10.42 -8.29 2.63
N ILE A 251 9.42 -7.97 1.81
CA ILE A 251 9.50 -6.87 0.84
C ILE A 251 8.63 -5.69 1.29
N PRO A 252 9.21 -4.56 1.74
CA PRO A 252 8.47 -3.32 1.95
C PRO A 252 7.92 -2.77 0.62
N LEU A 253 6.61 -2.44 0.61
CA LEU A 253 5.92 -1.79 -0.50
C LEU A 253 5.69 -0.32 -0.13
N VAL A 254 6.56 0.56 -0.58
CA VAL A 254 6.60 1.97 -0.14
C VAL A 254 5.92 2.91 -1.12
N GLN A 255 5.45 4.06 -0.62
CA GLN A 255 4.85 5.12 -1.43
C GLN A 255 5.65 6.41 -1.28
N PRO A 256 6.66 6.65 -2.12
CA PRO A 256 7.48 7.87 -2.02
C PRO A 256 6.69 9.16 -2.17
N ALA A 257 5.57 9.14 -2.91
CA ALA A 257 4.69 10.29 -3.03
C ALA A 257 4.12 10.77 -1.67
N TRP A 258 3.99 9.90 -0.68
CA TRP A 258 3.55 10.29 0.67
C TRP A 258 4.62 11.08 1.42
N LEU A 259 5.90 10.78 1.22
CA LEU A 259 6.96 11.65 1.72
C LEU A 259 6.83 13.05 1.11
N TYR A 260 6.61 13.12 -0.20
CA TYR A 260 6.45 14.40 -0.89
C TYR A 260 5.25 15.21 -0.36
N LEU A 261 4.11 14.55 -0.10
CA LEU A 261 2.86 15.23 0.28
C LEU A 261 2.81 15.57 1.78
N ASP A 262 3.31 14.69 2.65
CA ASP A 262 2.91 14.66 4.05
C ASP A 262 4.00 15.11 5.02
N THR A 263 5.25 15.24 4.56
CA THR A 263 6.40 15.63 5.41
C THR A 263 6.13 16.87 6.25
N ARG A 264 5.55 17.93 5.65
CA ARG A 264 5.27 19.17 6.40
C ARG A 264 4.38 18.91 7.61
N THR A 265 3.29 18.18 7.41
CA THR A 265 2.33 17.86 8.48
C THR A 265 2.96 16.97 9.55
N LEU A 266 3.71 15.95 9.11
CA LEU A 266 4.35 15.00 10.01
C LEU A 266 5.48 15.66 10.82
N VAL A 267 6.31 16.50 10.21
CA VAL A 267 7.34 17.26 10.93
C VAL A 267 6.70 18.25 11.91
N GLY A 268 5.61 18.89 11.52
CA GLY A 268 4.87 19.81 12.42
C GLY A 268 4.32 19.10 13.66
N HIS A 269 3.95 17.83 13.55
CA HIS A 269 3.40 17.07 14.67
C HIS A 269 4.49 16.31 15.45
N PHE A 270 5.34 15.56 14.77
CA PHE A 270 6.32 14.67 15.42
C PHE A 270 7.70 15.31 15.65
N GLY A 271 8.00 16.41 14.97
CA GLY A 271 9.36 16.96 14.89
C GLY A 271 10.25 16.18 13.91
N TYR A 272 11.34 16.82 13.49
CA TYR A 272 12.28 16.27 12.49
C TYR A 272 12.92 14.94 12.96
N ASP A 273 13.43 14.91 14.19
CA ASP A 273 14.21 13.77 14.72
C ASP A 273 13.37 12.49 14.85
N ARG A 274 12.08 12.60 15.21
CA ARG A 274 11.19 11.44 15.34
C ARG A 274 10.91 10.78 13.98
N LEU A 275 11.08 11.53 12.88
CA LEU A 275 10.93 11.01 11.52
C LEU A 275 12.21 10.39 10.96
N ARG A 276 13.25 10.16 11.77
CA ARG A 276 14.51 9.55 11.32
C ARG A 276 14.28 8.22 10.55
N TRP A 277 13.31 7.47 10.97
CA TRP A 277 12.98 6.17 10.40
C TRP A 277 11.66 6.19 9.59
N PHE A 278 11.28 7.36 9.10
CA PHE A 278 10.16 7.50 8.14
C PHE A 278 10.65 7.23 6.72
N GLN A 279 10.16 6.16 6.11
CA GLN A 279 10.61 5.64 4.82
C GLN A 279 12.15 5.59 4.75
N PRO A 280 12.80 4.72 5.53
CA PRO A 280 14.26 4.65 5.64
C PRO A 280 14.84 3.82 4.47
N LEU A 281 14.75 4.37 3.25
CA LEU A 281 14.96 3.62 2.01
C LEU A 281 16.42 3.17 1.84
N MET A 282 17.40 4.05 2.10
CA MET A 282 18.81 3.68 2.03
C MET A 282 19.17 2.66 3.10
N SER A 283 18.70 2.88 4.34
CA SER A 283 18.93 1.94 5.44
C SER A 283 18.38 0.53 5.13
N LEU A 284 17.22 0.41 4.47
CA LEU A 284 16.68 -0.86 4.02
C LEU A 284 17.56 -1.53 2.96
N LEU A 285 18.03 -0.76 1.96
CA LEU A 285 18.90 -1.29 0.91
C LEU A 285 20.28 -1.69 1.45
N ASP A 286 20.85 -0.91 2.35
CA ASP A 286 22.14 -1.21 3.01
C ASP A 286 22.05 -2.46 3.88
N ALA A 287 20.88 -2.72 4.49
CA ALA A 287 20.63 -3.98 5.19
C ALA A 287 20.43 -5.18 4.23
N GLY A 288 20.33 -4.95 2.92
CA GLY A 288 20.14 -5.99 1.91
C GLY A 288 18.66 -6.31 1.60
N ALA A 289 17.72 -5.49 2.06
CA ALA A 289 16.31 -5.66 1.74
C ALA A 289 16.01 -5.30 0.29
N VAL A 290 15.04 -5.99 -0.31
CA VAL A 290 14.40 -5.58 -1.56
C VAL A 290 13.23 -4.67 -1.21
N VAL A 291 13.22 -3.45 -1.74
CA VAL A 291 12.15 -2.48 -1.52
C VAL A 291 11.45 -2.22 -2.86
N ALA A 292 10.12 -2.23 -2.90
CA ALA A 292 9.34 -1.96 -4.10
C ALA A 292 8.52 -0.67 -3.94
N GLY A 293 8.55 0.18 -4.98
CA GLY A 293 7.84 1.46 -5.03
C GLY A 293 6.42 1.31 -5.57
N GLY A 294 5.52 2.10 -5.05
CA GLY A 294 4.13 2.16 -5.50
C GLY A 294 3.51 3.53 -5.21
N SER A 295 2.23 3.68 -5.46
CA SER A 295 1.51 4.94 -5.29
C SER A 295 0.40 4.90 -4.25
N ASP A 296 -0.13 3.72 -3.96
CA ASP A 296 -1.40 3.55 -3.24
C ASP A 296 -2.51 4.41 -3.85
N HIS A 297 -2.56 4.45 -5.19
CA HIS A 297 -3.49 5.28 -5.91
C HIS A 297 -4.92 4.74 -5.80
N MET A 298 -5.84 5.62 -5.51
CA MET A 298 -7.26 5.32 -5.44
C MET A 298 -8.08 6.15 -6.46
N GLN A 299 -8.52 5.51 -7.52
CA GLN A 299 -9.73 5.80 -8.31
C GLN A 299 -9.87 7.15 -9.04
N LYS A 300 -8.84 8.00 -9.17
CA LYS A 300 -8.92 9.22 -9.98
C LYS A 300 -7.96 9.14 -11.17
N VAL A 301 -8.45 9.51 -12.35
CA VAL A 301 -7.60 9.72 -13.53
C VAL A 301 -6.84 11.04 -13.39
N GLY A 302 -5.58 11.09 -13.84
CA GLY A 302 -4.74 12.28 -13.77
C GLY A 302 -3.61 12.18 -12.74
N SER A 303 -2.43 11.73 -13.19
CA SER A 303 -1.28 11.32 -12.37
C SER A 303 -0.84 12.32 -11.28
N LEU A 304 -0.83 13.63 -11.57
CA LEU A 304 -0.40 14.67 -10.63
C LEU A 304 -1.54 15.30 -9.83
N ARG A 305 -2.79 15.05 -10.23
CA ARG A 305 -3.99 15.62 -9.59
C ARG A 305 -4.72 14.63 -8.69
N SER A 306 -4.29 13.38 -8.69
CA SER A 306 -4.82 12.35 -7.82
C SER A 306 -4.43 12.63 -6.36
N ILE A 307 -5.24 12.17 -5.41
CA ILE A 307 -4.94 12.30 -3.97
C ILE A 307 -3.60 11.64 -3.69
N ASN A 308 -3.38 10.44 -4.25
CA ASN A 308 -2.07 9.78 -4.27
C ASN A 308 -1.51 9.82 -5.69
N PRO A 309 -0.56 10.71 -6.00
CA PRO A 309 0.06 10.76 -7.31
C PRO A 309 0.72 9.43 -7.68
N TYR A 310 0.40 8.91 -8.87
CA TYR A 310 0.94 7.63 -9.35
C TYR A 310 2.00 7.77 -10.44
N ASP A 311 2.41 8.99 -10.77
CA ASP A 311 3.52 9.23 -11.67
C ASP A 311 4.83 8.71 -11.05
N PRO A 312 5.47 7.65 -11.63
CA PRO A 312 6.70 7.09 -11.06
C PRO A 312 7.85 8.08 -11.02
N PHE A 313 7.89 9.06 -11.94
CA PHE A 313 8.98 10.04 -11.99
C PHE A 313 8.95 11.02 -10.83
N LEU A 314 7.76 11.38 -10.32
CA LEU A 314 7.64 12.11 -9.05
C LEU A 314 8.19 11.26 -7.89
N GLY A 315 7.87 9.97 -7.86
CA GLY A 315 8.37 9.06 -6.84
C GLY A 315 9.89 8.90 -6.90
N ILE A 316 10.46 8.68 -8.09
CA ILE A 316 11.91 8.63 -8.32
C ILE A 316 12.56 9.92 -7.84
N TRP A 317 12.08 11.08 -8.28
CA TRP A 317 12.60 12.38 -7.86
C TRP A 317 12.56 12.55 -6.33
N THR A 318 11.46 12.16 -5.70
CA THR A 318 11.30 12.25 -4.24
C THR A 318 12.34 11.38 -3.51
N THR A 319 12.60 10.16 -3.99
CA THR A 319 13.60 9.27 -3.36
C THR A 319 15.04 9.78 -3.52
N LEU A 320 15.35 10.48 -4.61
CA LEU A 320 16.66 11.08 -4.85
C LEU A 320 16.89 12.35 -4.02
N THR A 321 15.85 13.18 -3.91
CA THR A 321 15.99 14.51 -3.32
C THR A 321 15.62 14.55 -1.85
N ARG A 322 14.69 13.69 -1.41
CA ARG A 322 14.07 13.76 -0.08
C ARG A 322 13.42 15.13 0.18
N GLN A 323 13.08 15.87 -0.88
CA GLN A 323 12.34 17.12 -0.81
C GLN A 323 10.83 16.84 -0.76
N ALA A 324 10.10 17.74 -0.13
CA ALA A 324 8.67 17.60 0.03
C ALA A 324 7.93 18.90 -0.29
N LYS A 325 6.66 18.76 -0.65
CA LYS A 325 5.79 19.88 -0.98
C LYS A 325 5.57 20.74 0.27
N TRP A 326 5.75 22.06 0.11
CA TRP A 326 5.56 23.04 1.19
C TRP A 326 6.44 22.80 2.44
N TYR A 327 7.57 22.15 2.28
CA TYR A 327 8.55 21.94 3.33
C TYR A 327 9.92 22.42 2.84
N GLU A 328 10.58 23.29 3.61
CA GLU A 328 11.91 23.76 3.28
C GLU A 328 12.95 22.75 3.71
N GLY A 329 13.89 22.46 2.80
CA GLY A 329 14.96 21.50 3.03
C GLY A 329 14.64 20.08 2.60
N ARG A 330 15.31 19.12 3.22
CA ARG A 330 15.25 17.69 2.88
C ARG A 330 15.00 16.87 4.14
N LEU A 331 14.06 15.92 4.07
CA LEU A 331 13.80 15.03 5.19
C LEU A 331 14.83 13.90 5.23
N HIS A 332 15.74 13.94 6.22
CA HIS A 332 16.78 12.91 6.42
C HIS A 332 17.51 12.55 5.13
N PRO A 333 18.34 13.45 4.56
CA PRO A 333 18.97 13.29 3.24
C PRO A 333 19.87 12.07 3.13
N GLN A 334 20.33 11.49 4.23
CA GLN A 334 21.09 10.23 4.25
C GLN A 334 20.27 9.02 3.78
N GLU A 335 18.95 9.14 3.72
CA GLU A 335 18.04 8.11 3.17
C GLU A 335 17.75 8.31 1.67
N ALA A 336 18.44 9.26 1.02
CA ALA A 336 18.30 9.47 -0.42
C ALA A 336 18.94 8.32 -1.22
N LEU A 337 18.26 7.88 -2.27
CA LEU A 337 18.73 6.82 -3.15
C LEU A 337 19.62 7.39 -4.27
N THR A 338 20.41 6.52 -4.90
CA THR A 338 21.01 6.80 -6.22
C THR A 338 19.96 6.64 -7.32
N ARG A 339 20.24 7.16 -8.52
CA ARG A 339 19.34 7.03 -9.70
C ARG A 339 19.06 5.57 -10.04
N GLU A 340 20.09 4.73 -10.05
CA GLU A 340 19.94 3.31 -10.33
C GLU A 340 19.08 2.60 -9.28
N GLN A 341 19.29 2.89 -8.00
CA GLN A 341 18.47 2.35 -6.92
C GLN A 341 17.00 2.78 -7.05
N ALA A 342 16.75 4.06 -7.36
CA ALA A 342 15.42 4.60 -7.54
C ALA A 342 14.71 4.00 -8.78
N ILE A 343 15.42 3.77 -9.89
CA ILE A 343 14.88 3.07 -11.07
C ILE A 343 14.55 1.62 -10.72
N ARG A 344 15.45 0.91 -10.03
CA ARG A 344 15.22 -0.48 -9.59
C ARG A 344 14.02 -0.59 -8.65
N LEU A 345 13.77 0.42 -7.81
CA LEU A 345 12.62 0.49 -6.91
C LEU A 345 11.29 0.35 -7.68
N TYR A 346 11.19 0.96 -8.86
CA TYR A 346 9.98 0.98 -9.70
C TYR A 346 9.99 -0.05 -10.85
N THR A 347 11.03 -0.86 -10.98
CA THR A 347 11.16 -1.84 -12.06
C THR A 347 11.37 -3.26 -11.52
N ILE A 348 12.60 -3.75 -11.49
CA ILE A 348 12.91 -5.14 -11.13
C ILE A 348 12.50 -5.51 -9.70
N ASN A 349 12.55 -4.56 -8.75
CA ASN A 349 12.13 -4.82 -7.38
C ASN A 349 10.60 -5.00 -7.30
N CYS A 350 9.82 -4.19 -8.04
CA CYS A 350 8.38 -4.38 -8.17
C CYS A 350 8.08 -5.74 -8.83
N ALA A 351 8.75 -6.06 -9.95
CA ALA A 351 8.57 -7.35 -10.61
C ALA A 351 8.84 -8.52 -9.65
N LYS A 352 9.86 -8.40 -8.78
CA LYS A 352 10.16 -9.40 -7.75
C LYS A 352 9.04 -9.53 -6.72
N ALA A 353 8.47 -8.42 -6.24
CA ALA A 353 7.33 -8.44 -5.33
C ALA A 353 6.09 -9.09 -5.95
N LEU A 354 5.92 -8.96 -7.27
CA LEU A 354 4.80 -9.50 -8.04
C LEU A 354 5.02 -10.94 -8.56
N PHE A 355 6.16 -11.58 -8.26
CA PHE A 355 6.58 -12.87 -8.84
C PHE A 355 6.70 -12.85 -10.38
N LEU A 356 7.04 -11.70 -10.96
CA LEU A 356 7.20 -11.47 -12.40
C LEU A 356 8.66 -11.14 -12.80
N ASP A 357 9.61 -11.26 -11.89
CA ASP A 357 11.02 -10.88 -12.10
C ASP A 357 11.76 -11.73 -13.14
N LYS A 358 11.22 -12.91 -13.48
CA LYS A 358 11.71 -13.75 -14.58
C LYS A 358 11.13 -13.34 -15.93
N GLU A 359 9.99 -12.67 -15.93
CA GLU A 359 9.22 -12.27 -17.11
C GLU A 359 9.43 -10.81 -17.50
N VAL A 360 9.51 -9.90 -16.51
CA VAL A 360 9.60 -8.45 -16.74
C VAL A 360 10.51 -7.77 -15.72
N GLY A 361 10.57 -6.43 -15.72
CA GLY A 361 11.29 -5.60 -14.74
C GLY A 361 12.73 -5.26 -15.16
N SER A 362 13.24 -5.85 -16.24
CA SER A 362 14.52 -5.51 -16.86
C SER A 362 14.50 -5.85 -18.35
N LEU A 363 15.35 -5.20 -19.13
CA LEU A 363 15.50 -5.44 -20.56
C LEU A 363 16.58 -6.51 -20.78
N GLU A 364 16.17 -7.78 -20.74
CA GLU A 364 17.04 -8.94 -20.90
C GLU A 364 16.46 -9.91 -21.95
N LYS A 365 17.36 -10.59 -22.68
CA LYS A 365 16.94 -11.62 -23.64
C LYS A 365 16.15 -12.73 -22.92
N GLY A 366 14.97 -13.02 -23.44
CA GLY A 366 14.08 -14.06 -22.90
C GLY A 366 12.96 -13.50 -22.00
N LYS A 367 13.02 -12.23 -21.62
CA LYS A 367 11.91 -11.55 -20.94
C LYS A 367 10.90 -10.98 -21.93
N LEU A 368 9.70 -10.73 -21.45
CA LEU A 368 8.64 -10.07 -22.19
C LEU A 368 9.02 -8.60 -22.46
N ALA A 369 8.62 -8.08 -23.61
CA ALA A 369 8.97 -6.74 -24.05
C ALA A 369 8.07 -5.68 -23.41
N ASP A 370 8.23 -5.50 -22.11
CA ASP A 370 7.64 -4.41 -21.32
C ASP A 370 8.70 -3.30 -21.18
N PHE A 371 8.52 -2.20 -21.92
CA PHE A 371 9.45 -1.07 -21.88
C PHE A 371 8.78 0.26 -22.22
N ILE A 372 9.43 1.35 -21.87
CA ILE A 372 8.99 2.71 -22.14
C ILE A 372 10.04 3.47 -22.93
N VAL A 373 9.60 4.43 -23.74
CA VAL A 373 10.45 5.40 -24.42
C VAL A 373 10.20 6.76 -23.78
N LEU A 374 11.26 7.39 -23.31
CA LEU A 374 11.23 8.67 -22.62
C LEU A 374 11.78 9.79 -23.52
N ASP A 375 11.40 11.03 -23.24
CA ASP A 375 11.97 12.22 -23.87
C ASP A 375 13.33 12.61 -23.29
N THR A 376 13.70 12.04 -22.14
CA THR A 376 14.86 12.47 -21.34
C THR A 376 15.57 11.25 -20.75
N ASP A 377 16.90 11.27 -20.73
CA ASP A 377 17.73 10.27 -20.06
C ASP A 377 17.73 10.48 -18.53
N LEU A 378 17.13 9.57 -17.80
CA LEU A 378 17.02 9.61 -16.34
C LEU A 378 18.37 9.53 -15.61
N LEU A 379 19.38 8.92 -16.23
CA LEU A 379 20.68 8.72 -15.59
C LEU A 379 21.55 9.98 -15.62
N THR A 380 21.37 10.84 -16.63
CA THR A 380 22.26 11.97 -16.87
C THR A 380 21.61 13.35 -16.75
N CYS A 381 20.28 13.46 -16.86
CA CYS A 381 19.60 14.75 -16.78
C CYS A 381 19.75 15.43 -15.40
N PRO A 382 19.58 16.76 -15.29
CA PRO A 382 19.47 17.41 -13.99
C PRO A 382 18.38 16.78 -13.13
N VAL A 383 18.61 16.66 -11.80
CA VAL A 383 17.69 15.92 -10.93
C VAL A 383 16.27 16.46 -10.95
N ASP A 384 16.10 17.78 -11.00
CA ASP A 384 14.78 18.41 -10.99
C ASP A 384 13.99 18.21 -12.29
N VAL A 385 14.65 17.84 -13.39
CA VAL A 385 14.00 17.50 -14.66
C VAL A 385 13.28 16.16 -14.56
N ILE A 386 13.71 15.25 -13.67
CA ILE A 386 13.15 13.90 -13.57
C ILE A 386 11.63 13.91 -13.36
N ARG A 387 11.10 14.79 -12.52
CA ARG A 387 9.65 14.90 -12.26
C ARG A 387 8.85 15.49 -13.42
N GLU A 388 9.53 15.99 -14.45
CA GLU A 388 8.92 16.59 -15.65
C GLU A 388 9.04 15.70 -16.89
N VAL A 389 9.73 14.57 -16.76
CA VAL A 389 9.96 13.59 -17.83
C VAL A 389 8.64 13.14 -18.44
N LYS A 390 8.62 13.02 -19.77
CA LYS A 390 7.45 12.56 -20.51
C LYS A 390 7.69 11.17 -21.09
N VAL A 391 6.72 10.32 -20.88
CA VAL A 391 6.64 9.05 -21.58
C VAL A 391 6.14 9.31 -23.00
N LEU A 392 6.92 8.94 -23.99
CA LEU A 392 6.59 9.06 -25.40
C LEU A 392 5.84 7.82 -25.89
N ARG A 393 6.24 6.64 -25.42
CA ARG A 393 5.60 5.36 -25.76
C ARG A 393 5.71 4.39 -24.59
N THR A 394 4.68 3.57 -24.43
CA THR A 394 4.68 2.44 -23.50
C THR A 394 4.33 1.16 -24.25
N TYR A 395 5.13 0.15 -24.05
CA TYR A 395 4.93 -1.18 -24.62
C TYR A 395 4.70 -2.19 -23.48
N SER A 396 3.69 -3.03 -23.64
CA SER A 396 3.40 -4.17 -22.77
C SER A 396 3.33 -5.42 -23.63
N ASP A 397 4.18 -6.40 -23.35
CA ASP A 397 4.33 -7.62 -24.16
C ASP A 397 4.56 -7.33 -25.66
N GLY A 398 5.40 -6.35 -25.96
CA GLY A 398 5.70 -5.91 -27.32
C GLY A 398 4.57 -5.10 -28.01
N ARG A 399 3.38 -5.01 -27.39
CA ARG A 399 2.27 -4.21 -27.93
C ARG A 399 2.40 -2.76 -27.48
N LEU A 400 2.23 -1.83 -28.43
CA LEU A 400 2.13 -0.41 -28.13
C LEU A 400 0.79 -0.14 -27.42
N VAL A 401 0.84 0.18 -26.10
CA VAL A 401 -0.35 0.46 -25.29
C VAL A 401 -0.58 1.95 -25.05
N PHE A 402 0.46 2.76 -25.23
CA PHE A 402 0.38 4.22 -25.17
C PHE A 402 1.36 4.87 -26.13
N LYS A 403 0.93 5.96 -26.78
CA LYS A 403 1.73 6.89 -27.60
C LYS A 403 1.27 8.32 -27.31
N ARG A 404 2.23 9.19 -26.94
CA ARG A 404 2.02 10.64 -26.79
C ARG A 404 1.91 11.31 -28.14
#